data_b0211d51ecdf1a6ac445869a8cee6443
#
_entry.id   b0211d51ecdf1a6ac445869a8cee6443
#
_cell.length_a   1.000
_cell.length_b   1.000
_cell.length_c   1.000
_cell.angle_alpha   90.00
_cell.angle_beta   90.00
_cell.angle_gamma   90.00
#
_symmetry.space_group_name_H-M   'P 1'
#
loop_
_entity.id
_entity.type
_entity.pdbx_description
1 polymer ?
#
loop_
_entity_poly.entity_id
_entity_poly.type
_entity_poly.pdbx_seq_one_letter_code
_entity_poly.pdbx_strand_id
1 'polypeptide(L)' 'MREIKFITTKDCSLCDEGLRKVTLLFSNFFHINEIDVKAYDSDYIFRVPLVIYKEKILDEGDISLRKLVMNFIWTSTIR' A
#
# COMPACT_ATOMS: atom_id res chain seq x y z
N MET A 1 -2.92 -14.85 8.90
CA MET A 1 -3.19 -14.45 7.50
C MET A 1 -2.28 -13.28 7.12
N ARG A 2 -1.74 -13.33 5.94
CA ARG A 2 -0.86 -12.25 5.46
C ARG A 2 -1.68 -11.02 5.11
N GLU A 3 -1.16 -9.87 5.47
CA GLU A 3 -1.87 -8.61 5.32
C GLU A 3 -1.01 -7.57 4.64
N ILE A 4 -1.64 -6.80 3.75
CA ILE A 4 -1.03 -5.60 3.19
C ILE A 4 -1.87 -4.44 3.69
N LYS A 5 -1.21 -3.45 4.29
CA LYS A 5 -1.88 -2.24 4.76
C LYS A 5 -1.87 -1.20 3.65
N PHE A 6 -3.03 -0.64 3.39
CA PHE A 6 -3.18 0.42 2.40
C PHE A 6 -3.64 1.68 3.12
N ILE A 7 -2.75 2.64 3.27
CA ILE A 7 -3.02 3.88 3.99
C ILE A 7 -3.59 4.88 2.99
N THR A 8 -4.77 5.38 3.26
CA THR A 8 -5.54 6.19 2.32
C THR A 8 -6.16 7.40 3.01
N THR A 9 -6.77 8.28 2.23
CA THR A 9 -7.57 9.39 2.75
C THR A 9 -8.76 9.63 1.82
N LYS A 10 -9.72 10.43 2.27
CA LYS A 10 -10.90 10.76 1.49
C LYS A 10 -10.54 11.68 0.33
N ASP A 11 -11.36 11.63 -0.73
CA ASP A 11 -11.25 12.53 -1.89
C ASP A 11 -9.85 12.50 -2.51
N CYS A 12 -9.31 11.31 -2.67
CA CYS A 12 -7.96 11.10 -3.18
C CYS A 12 -8.01 10.18 -4.40
N SER A 13 -7.85 10.75 -5.59
CA SER A 13 -7.87 9.96 -6.83
C SER A 13 -6.68 8.99 -6.92
N LEU A 14 -5.52 9.42 -6.44
CA LEU A 14 -4.34 8.55 -6.41
C LEU A 14 -4.56 7.36 -5.48
N CYS A 15 -5.30 7.59 -4.38
CA CYS A 15 -5.63 6.50 -3.45
C CYS A 15 -6.56 5.49 -4.11
N ASP A 16 -7.57 5.96 -4.84
CA ASP A 16 -8.51 5.07 -5.53
C ASP A 16 -7.80 4.23 -6.59
N GLU A 17 -6.94 4.83 -7.38
CA GLU A 17 -6.16 4.12 -8.39
C GLU A 17 -5.16 3.16 -7.75
N GLY A 18 -4.51 3.61 -6.68
CA GLY A 18 -3.54 2.78 -5.95
C GLY A 18 -4.18 1.55 -5.35
N LEU A 19 -5.36 1.72 -4.74
CA LEU A 19 -6.09 0.59 -4.16
C LEU A 19 -6.44 -0.44 -5.23
N ARG A 20 -6.86 0.02 -6.41
CA ARG A 20 -7.19 -0.88 -7.51
C ARG A 20 -5.97 -1.70 -7.94
N LYS A 21 -4.82 -1.07 -8.04
CA LYS A 21 -3.57 -1.75 -8.41
C LYS A 21 -3.14 -2.76 -7.35
N VAL A 22 -3.21 -2.37 -6.09
CA VAL A 22 -2.86 -3.27 -4.98
C VAL A 22 -3.81 -4.46 -4.93
N THR A 23 -5.11 -4.21 -5.10
CA THR A 23 -6.11 -5.28 -5.12
C THR A 23 -5.84 -6.25 -6.27
N LEU A 24 -5.55 -5.72 -7.45
CA LEU A 24 -5.26 -6.53 -8.62
C LEU A 24 -4.08 -7.48 -8.39
N LEU A 25 -3.03 -7.00 -7.76
CA LEU A 25 -1.82 -7.79 -7.53
C LEU A 25 -1.93 -8.75 -6.34
N PHE A 26 -2.53 -8.32 -5.26
CA PHE A 26 -2.38 -9.01 -3.98
C PHE A 26 -3.63 -9.60 -3.37
N SER A 27 -4.83 -9.23 -3.83
CA SER A 27 -6.06 -9.64 -3.13
C SER A 27 -6.29 -11.14 -3.10
N ASN A 28 -5.73 -11.90 -4.05
CA ASN A 28 -5.88 -13.36 -4.07
C ASN A 28 -5.03 -14.06 -3.02
N PHE A 29 -4.02 -13.39 -2.49
CA PHE A 29 -3.04 -13.99 -1.58
C PHE A 29 -2.94 -13.27 -0.25
N PHE A 30 -3.45 -12.04 -0.17
CA PHE A 30 -3.32 -11.20 1.00
C PHE A 30 -4.63 -10.53 1.34
N HIS A 31 -4.84 -10.28 2.62
CA HIS A 31 -5.91 -9.40 3.06
C HIS A 31 -5.44 -7.96 2.88
N ILE A 32 -6.21 -7.17 2.16
CA ILE A 32 -5.90 -5.74 1.98
C ILE A 32 -6.64 -4.97 3.07
N ASN A 33 -5.90 -4.41 4.01
CA ASN A 33 -6.46 -3.64 5.11
C ASN A 33 -6.36 -2.15 4.81
N GLU A 34 -7.49 -1.52 4.50
CA GLU A 34 -7.55 -0.09 4.23
C GLU A 34 -7.61 0.67 5.55
N ILE A 35 -6.67 1.57 5.75
CA ILE A 35 -6.57 2.35 6.99
C ILE A 35 -6.54 3.83 6.62
N ASP A 36 -7.39 4.64 7.28
CA ASP A 36 -7.34 6.08 7.10
C ASP A 36 -6.03 6.61 7.68
N VAL A 37 -5.41 7.54 6.98
CA VAL A 37 -4.11 8.08 7.39
C VAL A 37 -4.16 8.70 8.79
N LYS A 38 -5.29 9.26 9.17
CA LYS A 38 -5.44 9.85 10.51
C LYS A 38 -5.42 8.81 11.61
N ALA A 39 -5.89 7.59 11.30
CA ALA A 39 -5.87 6.49 12.25
C ALA A 39 -4.51 5.79 12.29
N TYR A 40 -3.72 5.95 11.24
CA TYR A 40 -2.39 5.35 11.15
C TYR A 40 -1.33 6.31 11.70
N ASP A 41 -1.10 7.41 11.01
CA ASP A 41 -0.15 8.44 11.43
C ASP A 41 -0.42 9.69 10.58
N SER A 42 -0.94 10.75 11.20
CA SER A 42 -1.30 11.97 10.49
C SER A 42 -0.13 12.65 9.79
N ASP A 43 1.10 12.35 10.19
CA ASP A 43 2.29 12.91 9.53
C ASP A 43 2.45 12.44 8.09
N TYR A 44 1.77 11.34 7.73
CA TYR A 44 1.83 10.82 6.37
C TYR A 44 0.74 11.36 5.44
N ILE A 45 -0.03 12.36 5.87
CA ILE A 45 -1.15 12.89 5.09
C ILE A 45 -0.77 13.32 3.67
N PHE A 46 0.44 13.83 3.48
CA PHE A 46 0.93 14.27 2.17
C PHE A 46 1.65 13.16 1.39
N ARG A 47 1.74 11.98 1.97
CA ARG A 47 2.42 10.84 1.35
C ARG A 47 1.49 9.74 0.91
N VAL A 48 0.20 9.87 1.22
CA VAL A 48 -0.79 8.86 0.83
C VAL A 48 -0.99 8.84 -0.68
N PRO A 49 -1.33 7.67 -1.27
CA PRO A 49 -1.48 6.38 -0.60
C PRO A 49 -0.16 5.72 -0.26
N LEU A 50 -0.15 4.95 0.83
CA LEU A 50 1.00 4.15 1.23
C LEU A 50 0.62 2.67 1.18
N VAL A 51 1.51 1.85 0.65
CA VAL A 51 1.35 0.40 0.62
C VAL A 51 2.41 -0.20 1.52
N ILE A 52 2.00 -0.87 2.60
CA ILE A 52 2.91 -1.37 3.62
C ILE A 52 2.79 -2.88 3.76
N TYR A 53 3.93 -3.56 3.71
CA TYR A 53 4.02 -4.99 3.91
C TYR A 53 5.16 -5.30 4.86
N LYS A 54 4.87 -6.02 5.94
CA LYS A 54 5.87 -6.35 6.98
C LYS A 54 6.60 -5.11 7.47
N GLU A 55 5.84 -4.05 7.73
CA GLU A 55 6.33 -2.78 8.27
C GLU A 55 7.26 -2.02 7.32
N LYS A 56 7.30 -2.42 6.05
CA LYS A 56 8.08 -1.72 5.03
C LYS A 56 7.16 -1.11 3.98
N ILE A 57 7.49 0.10 3.55
CA ILE A 57 6.72 0.78 2.52
C ILE A 57 7.10 0.21 1.16
N LEU A 58 6.15 -0.44 0.50
CA LEU A 58 6.37 -0.98 -0.85
C LEU A 58 6.29 0.12 -1.91
N ASP A 59 5.38 1.06 -1.73
CA ASP A 59 5.20 2.17 -2.65
C ASP A 59 4.42 3.27 -1.96
N GLU A 60 4.51 4.48 -2.48
CA GLU A 60 3.76 5.62 -1.95
C GLU A 60 3.46 6.63 -3.06
N GLY A 61 2.41 7.42 -2.86
CA GLY A 61 1.99 8.43 -3.81
C GLY A 61 1.45 7.85 -5.09
N ASP A 62 2.17 7.98 -6.18
CA ASP A 62 1.77 7.42 -7.47
C ASP A 62 2.12 5.93 -7.50
N ILE A 63 1.17 5.11 -7.10
CA ILE A 63 1.37 3.66 -7.00
C ILE A 63 1.59 3.06 -8.38
N SER A 64 2.62 2.24 -8.50
CA SER A 64 3.00 1.58 -9.75
C SER A 64 3.01 0.07 -9.56
N LEU A 65 2.39 -0.65 -10.49
CA LEU A 65 2.41 -2.12 -10.48
C LEU A 65 3.84 -2.64 -10.47
N ARG A 66 4.69 -2.02 -11.27
CA ARG A 66 6.10 -2.40 -11.36
C ARG A 66 6.84 -2.24 -10.03
N LYS A 67 6.67 -1.08 -9.39
CA LYS A 67 7.33 -0.82 -8.10
C LYS A 67 6.80 -1.75 -7.01
N LEU A 68 5.50 -2.00 -7.02
CA LEU A 68 4.90 -2.92 -6.05
C LEU A 68 5.51 -4.31 -6.16
N VAL A 69 5.58 -4.84 -7.37
CA VAL A 69 6.12 -6.18 -7.61
C VAL A 69 7.60 -6.24 -7.21
N MET A 70 8.39 -5.28 -7.68
CA MET A 70 9.82 -5.29 -7.41
C MET A 70 10.13 -5.13 -5.92
N ASN A 71 9.45 -4.21 -5.25
CA ASN A 71 9.67 -3.99 -3.83
C ASN A 71 9.14 -5.13 -2.98
N PHE A 72 8.07 -5.77 -3.42
CA PHE A 72 7.55 -6.95 -2.75
C PHE A 72 8.55 -8.11 -2.80
N ILE A 73 9.13 -8.36 -3.97
CA ILE A 73 10.16 -9.40 -4.14
C ILE A 73 11.36 -9.10 -3.26
N TRP A 74 11.82 -7.87 -3.26
CA TRP A 74 12.93 -7.41 -2.42
C TRP A 74 12.65 -7.68 -0.94
N THR A 75 11.47 -7.24 -0.46
CA THR A 75 11.08 -7.42 0.94
C THR A 75 10.95 -8.88 1.33
N SER A 76 10.47 -9.71 0.41
CA SER A 76 10.28 -11.14 0.66
C SER A 76 11.60 -11.90 0.64
N THR A 77 12.60 -11.42 -0.10
CA THR A 77 13.89 -12.08 -0.25
C THR A 77 14.87 -11.69 0.85
N ILE A 78 14.86 -10.43 1.25
CA ILE A 78 15.76 -9.89 2.28
C ILE A 78 15.03 -9.93 3.62
N ARG A 79 15.62 -10.58 4.57
CA ARG A 79 15.07 -10.72 5.92
C ARG A 79 15.83 -9.89 6.92
#